data_bdecab0e840689902fe6ac887dd6b039
#
_entry.id   bdecab0e840689902fe6ac887dd6b039
#
_cell.length_a   1.000
_cell.length_b   1.000
_cell.length_c   1.000
_cell.angle_alpha   90.00
_cell.angle_beta   90.00
_cell.angle_gamma   90.00
#
_symmetry.space_group_name_H-M   'P 1'
#
loop_
_entity.id
_entity.type
_entity.pdbx_description
1 polymer ?
#
loop_
_entity_poly.entity_id
_entity_poly.type
_entity_poly.pdbx_seq_one_letter_code
_entity_poly.pdbx_strand_id
1 'polypeptide(L)'
;FPGSQDSVFKAFPSSPGACRSFTADLAIFDEWAYQQWADDIWVSAAPTINRPTGGKFIGLSTNNHGSLFEDMFTNNDNGFNKIFIPWFADPRRSKEWYDETVAMIGVEETKQEYPASIDEALSVAGGLFLPEINSKQHISEVPIKGAVNRYVSIDYGFDMFAAIFYAVDANYYAQAYREIHEPNLNAMQAADTLRDLVGDEKITAYLAPPDLWNRQATTGKSTAIIFEEHGIPLTKVDNSMFNGCMRMKEWLYAPEGEQA
;
A
#
# COMPACT_ATOMS: atom_id res chain seq x y z
N PHE A 1 30.69 -11.93 -32.59
CA PHE A 1 30.39 -13.05 -33.47
C PHE A 1 30.65 -12.61 -34.90
N PRO A 2 31.38 -13.39 -35.73
CA PRO A 2 31.63 -13.02 -37.12
C PRO A 2 30.29 -12.87 -37.89
N GLY A 3 30.05 -11.69 -38.47
CA GLY A 3 28.82 -11.38 -39.22
C GLY A 3 27.66 -10.82 -38.42
N SER A 4 27.80 -10.57 -37.11
CA SER A 4 26.78 -9.88 -36.30
C SER A 4 26.95 -8.36 -36.37
N GLN A 5 25.85 -7.64 -36.36
CA GLN A 5 25.86 -6.20 -36.03
C GLN A 5 26.48 -6.02 -34.64
N ASP A 6 27.18 -4.90 -34.44
CA ASP A 6 27.74 -4.57 -33.13
C ASP A 6 26.66 -4.58 -32.05
N SER A 7 26.88 -5.35 -31.00
CA SER A 7 26.00 -5.33 -29.82
C SER A 7 26.31 -4.08 -29.01
N VAL A 8 25.26 -3.34 -28.64
CA VAL A 8 25.40 -2.11 -27.86
C VAL A 8 24.77 -2.33 -26.49
N PHE A 9 25.52 -2.06 -25.43
CA PHE A 9 25.05 -1.98 -24.08
C PHE A 9 24.91 -0.52 -23.65
N LYS A 10 23.76 -0.15 -23.07
CA LYS A 10 23.49 1.20 -22.54
C LYS A 10 22.99 1.09 -21.11
N ALA A 11 23.54 1.89 -20.21
CA ALA A 11 23.09 2.04 -18.85
C ALA A 11 22.41 3.41 -18.69
N PHE A 12 21.33 3.42 -17.94
CA PHE A 12 20.55 4.62 -17.65
C PHE A 12 20.42 4.78 -16.14
N PRO A 13 20.46 6.03 -15.61
CA PRO A 13 20.12 6.27 -14.24
C PRO A 13 18.60 6.06 -14.01
N SER A 14 18.21 5.76 -12.77
CA SER A 14 16.81 5.73 -12.37
C SER A 14 16.24 7.16 -12.39
N SER A 15 15.57 7.53 -13.50
CA SER A 15 14.96 8.84 -13.69
C SER A 15 13.68 8.71 -14.52
N PRO A 16 12.69 9.63 -14.34
CA PRO A 16 11.47 9.61 -15.12
C PRO A 16 11.77 9.64 -16.62
N GLY A 17 11.15 8.75 -17.37
CA GLY A 17 11.35 8.69 -18.82
C GLY A 17 12.69 8.07 -19.27
N ALA A 18 13.46 7.47 -18.37
CA ALA A 18 14.60 6.63 -18.76
C ALA A 18 14.16 5.61 -19.79
N CYS A 19 15.06 5.26 -20.72
CA CYS A 19 14.81 4.36 -21.86
C CYS A 19 13.90 4.90 -22.97
N ARG A 20 13.27 6.04 -22.85
CA ARG A 20 12.52 6.66 -23.98
C ARG A 20 13.46 6.87 -25.18
N SER A 21 12.92 6.70 -26.39
CA SER A 21 13.63 6.88 -27.66
C SER A 21 14.69 5.80 -27.97
N PHE A 22 14.75 4.74 -27.18
CA PHE A 22 15.62 3.60 -27.46
C PHE A 22 14.77 2.36 -27.74
N THR A 23 15.31 1.49 -28.61
CA THR A 23 14.75 0.16 -28.86
C THR A 23 15.75 -0.86 -28.34
N ALA A 24 15.28 -1.79 -27.51
CA ALA A 24 16.15 -2.80 -26.91
C ALA A 24 15.67 -4.22 -27.24
N ASP A 25 16.60 -5.14 -27.45
CA ASP A 25 16.32 -6.57 -27.52
C ASP A 25 16.21 -7.20 -26.14
N LEU A 26 16.89 -6.58 -25.16
CA LEU A 26 16.85 -6.95 -23.77
C LEU A 26 16.90 -5.68 -22.91
N ALA A 27 15.96 -5.56 -21.98
CA ALA A 27 15.99 -4.57 -20.91
C ALA A 27 16.18 -5.30 -19.56
N ILE A 28 17.07 -4.79 -18.73
CA ILE A 28 17.33 -5.31 -17.38
C ILE A 28 17.08 -4.18 -16.39
N PHE A 29 16.20 -4.42 -15.45
CA PHE A 29 15.97 -3.53 -14.30
C PHE A 29 16.59 -4.16 -13.08
N ASP A 30 17.65 -3.53 -12.60
CA ASP A 30 18.37 -3.96 -11.41
C ASP A 30 17.85 -3.21 -10.19
N GLU A 31 17.71 -3.88 -9.05
CA GLU A 31 17.11 -3.35 -7.82
C GLU A 31 15.74 -2.67 -8.07
N TRP A 32 14.91 -3.32 -8.88
CA TRP A 32 13.67 -2.72 -9.38
C TRP A 32 12.71 -2.30 -8.26
N ALA A 33 12.64 -3.06 -7.16
CA ALA A 33 11.79 -2.74 -6.01
C ALA A 33 12.21 -1.45 -5.27
N TYR A 34 13.45 -0.99 -5.45
CA TYR A 34 14.01 0.19 -4.76
C TYR A 34 14.17 1.40 -5.67
N GLN A 35 13.76 1.29 -6.93
CA GLN A 35 13.85 2.41 -7.86
C GLN A 35 12.77 3.46 -7.57
N GLN A 36 13.17 4.68 -7.27
CA GLN A 36 12.29 5.80 -6.96
C GLN A 36 11.24 6.08 -8.04
N TRP A 37 11.55 5.82 -9.32
CA TRP A 37 10.70 6.11 -10.48
C TRP A 37 10.31 4.83 -11.21
N ALA A 38 10.12 3.72 -10.48
CA ALA A 38 9.88 2.40 -11.08
C ALA A 38 8.70 2.39 -12.05
N ASP A 39 7.58 3.03 -11.69
CA ASP A 39 6.37 3.10 -12.52
C ASP A 39 6.61 3.91 -13.80
N ASP A 40 7.18 5.11 -13.69
CA ASP A 40 7.47 5.97 -14.85
C ASP A 40 8.47 5.31 -15.82
N ILE A 41 9.48 4.64 -15.26
CA ILE A 41 10.49 3.92 -16.03
C ILE A 41 9.84 2.72 -16.72
N TRP A 42 8.99 1.97 -16.04
CA TRP A 42 8.27 0.83 -16.61
C TRP A 42 7.38 1.26 -17.77
N VAL A 43 6.53 2.30 -17.57
CA VAL A 43 5.69 2.86 -18.63
C VAL A 43 6.51 3.33 -19.84
N SER A 44 7.71 3.83 -19.60
CA SER A 44 8.62 4.28 -20.66
C SER A 44 9.33 3.13 -21.38
N ALA A 45 9.71 2.08 -20.66
CA ALA A 45 10.48 0.95 -21.18
C ALA A 45 9.61 -0.13 -21.84
N ALA A 46 8.41 -0.39 -21.32
CA ALA A 46 7.55 -1.45 -21.84
C ALA A 46 7.32 -1.36 -23.37
N PRO A 47 7.00 -0.18 -23.96
CA PRO A 47 6.87 -0.07 -25.41
C PRO A 47 8.17 -0.33 -26.19
N THR A 48 9.34 -0.15 -25.59
CA THR A 48 10.63 -0.32 -26.26
C THR A 48 10.98 -1.79 -26.49
N ILE A 49 10.42 -2.68 -25.67
CA ILE A 49 10.60 -4.13 -25.73
C ILE A 49 9.38 -4.86 -26.28
N ASN A 50 8.17 -4.30 -26.15
CA ASN A 50 6.92 -4.88 -26.65
C ASN A 50 6.72 -4.56 -28.13
N ARG A 51 7.37 -5.32 -29.01
CA ARG A 51 7.35 -5.13 -30.45
C ARG A 51 7.14 -6.46 -31.18
N PRO A 52 6.69 -6.45 -32.44
CA PRO A 52 6.39 -7.68 -33.21
C PRO A 52 7.60 -8.63 -33.34
N THR A 53 8.82 -8.09 -33.35
CA THR A 53 10.05 -8.89 -33.42
C THR A 53 10.45 -9.48 -32.06
N GLY A 54 9.68 -9.16 -31.01
CA GLY A 54 9.98 -9.55 -29.63
C GLY A 54 11.09 -8.72 -29.00
N GLY A 55 11.01 -8.57 -27.70
CA GLY A 55 12.06 -8.08 -26.81
C GLY A 55 11.93 -8.86 -25.51
N LYS A 56 12.97 -8.86 -24.71
CA LYS A 56 13.01 -9.54 -23.41
C LYS A 56 13.17 -8.53 -22.30
N PHE A 57 12.52 -8.82 -21.18
CA PHE A 57 12.64 -8.03 -19.98
C PHE A 57 13.07 -8.92 -18.81
N ILE A 58 13.99 -8.44 -17.99
CA ILE A 58 14.42 -9.08 -16.75
C ILE A 58 14.35 -8.03 -15.64
N GLY A 59 13.54 -8.27 -14.64
CA GLY A 59 13.51 -7.50 -13.39
C GLY A 59 14.21 -8.29 -12.29
N LEU A 60 15.14 -7.65 -11.60
CA LEU A 60 15.91 -8.23 -10.50
C LEU A 60 15.74 -7.35 -9.27
N SER A 61 15.43 -7.93 -8.13
CA SER A 61 15.42 -7.24 -6.84
C SER A 61 15.27 -8.22 -5.68
N THR A 62 15.66 -7.82 -4.47
CA THR A 62 15.00 -8.28 -3.24
C THR A 62 13.64 -7.62 -3.15
N ASN A 63 12.73 -8.15 -2.31
CA ASN A 63 11.39 -7.59 -2.19
C ASN A 63 11.41 -6.28 -1.39
N ASN A 64 10.60 -5.32 -1.84
CA ASN A 64 10.25 -4.13 -1.08
C ASN A 64 8.73 -3.98 -1.15
N HIS A 65 8.09 -4.05 0.01
CA HIS A 65 6.63 -4.09 0.09
C HIS A 65 5.96 -2.84 -0.50
N GLY A 66 4.88 -3.06 -1.28
CA GLY A 66 4.17 -2.00 -1.99
C GLY A 66 4.89 -1.45 -3.22
N SER A 67 5.97 -2.09 -3.66
CA SER A 67 6.67 -1.71 -4.88
C SER A 67 6.02 -2.28 -6.13
N LEU A 68 6.22 -1.61 -7.28
CA LEU A 68 5.83 -2.16 -8.58
C LEU A 68 6.42 -3.55 -8.84
N PHE A 69 7.64 -3.83 -8.34
CA PHE A 69 8.26 -5.14 -8.47
C PHE A 69 7.45 -6.22 -7.74
N GLU A 70 6.98 -5.96 -6.52
CA GLU A 70 6.12 -6.89 -5.77
C GLU A 70 4.81 -7.14 -6.52
N ASP A 71 4.14 -6.09 -7.00
CA ASP A 71 2.93 -6.19 -7.79
C ASP A 71 3.15 -7.04 -9.05
N MET A 72 4.25 -6.80 -9.75
CA MET A 72 4.62 -7.58 -10.95
C MET A 72 4.97 -9.03 -10.61
N PHE A 73 5.57 -9.28 -9.45
CA PHE A 73 5.93 -10.63 -9.01
C PHE A 73 4.71 -11.43 -8.54
N THR A 74 3.77 -10.82 -7.84
CA THR A 74 2.57 -11.48 -7.28
C THR A 74 1.44 -11.63 -8.28
N ASN A 75 1.33 -10.74 -9.28
CA ASN A 75 0.31 -10.84 -10.31
C ASN A 75 0.62 -11.98 -11.29
N ASN A 76 -0.25 -12.99 -11.34
CA ASN A 76 -0.10 -14.16 -12.19
C ASN A 76 -0.53 -13.94 -13.65
N ASP A 77 -1.24 -12.85 -13.95
CA ASP A 77 -1.84 -12.58 -15.26
C ASP A 77 -1.01 -11.63 -16.14
N ASN A 78 0.19 -11.25 -15.71
CA ASN A 78 1.05 -10.28 -16.41
C ASN A 78 2.03 -10.90 -17.43
N GLY A 79 2.02 -12.22 -17.59
CA GLY A 79 2.87 -12.92 -18.56
C GLY A 79 4.35 -13.07 -18.17
N PHE A 80 4.75 -12.62 -16.98
CA PHE A 80 6.12 -12.83 -16.51
C PHE A 80 6.33 -14.21 -15.91
N ASN A 81 7.47 -14.83 -16.23
CA ASN A 81 7.97 -15.97 -15.47
C ASN A 81 8.57 -15.47 -14.15
N LYS A 82 8.11 -16.02 -13.04
CA LYS A 82 8.57 -15.68 -11.69
C LYS A 82 9.67 -16.66 -11.30
N ILE A 83 10.84 -16.14 -10.94
CA ILE A 83 11.99 -16.94 -10.49
C ILE A 83 12.35 -16.45 -9.10
N PHE A 84 12.25 -17.33 -8.13
CA PHE A 84 12.72 -17.09 -6.78
C PHE A 84 14.05 -17.82 -6.57
N ILE A 85 15.03 -17.13 -6.01
CA ILE A 85 16.35 -17.68 -5.73
C ILE A 85 16.60 -17.55 -4.22
N PRO A 86 16.44 -18.62 -3.43
CA PRO A 86 16.70 -18.58 -1.99
C PRO A 86 18.19 -18.42 -1.71
N TRP A 87 18.51 -17.90 -0.51
CA TRP A 87 19.90 -17.65 -0.11
C TRP A 87 20.82 -18.87 -0.23
N PHE A 88 20.30 -20.07 0.04
CA PHE A 88 21.05 -21.33 -0.04
C PHE A 88 21.23 -21.89 -1.45
N ALA A 89 20.69 -21.22 -2.47
CA ALA A 89 20.95 -21.56 -3.86
C ALA A 89 22.43 -21.27 -4.24
N ASP A 90 23.09 -20.37 -3.52
CA ASP A 90 24.53 -20.17 -3.63
C ASP A 90 25.26 -21.21 -2.74
N PRO A 91 26.00 -22.18 -3.32
CA PRO A 91 26.66 -23.23 -2.54
C PRO A 91 27.76 -22.73 -1.60
N ARG A 92 28.15 -21.48 -1.70
CA ARG A 92 29.14 -20.83 -0.81
C ARG A 92 28.50 -20.34 0.49
N ARG A 93 27.15 -20.25 0.52
CA ARG A 93 26.40 -19.79 1.69
C ARG A 93 25.95 -20.99 2.50
N SER A 94 26.61 -21.21 3.64
CA SER A 94 26.24 -22.25 4.59
C SER A 94 25.23 -21.72 5.63
N LYS A 95 24.73 -22.63 6.48
CA LYS A 95 23.87 -22.21 7.60
C LYS A 95 24.63 -21.33 8.59
N GLU A 96 25.91 -21.64 8.84
CA GLU A 96 26.77 -20.83 9.71
C GLU A 96 26.91 -19.41 9.15
N TRP A 97 27.13 -19.27 7.83
CA TRP A 97 27.14 -17.98 7.16
C TRP A 97 25.82 -17.21 7.38
N TYR A 98 24.67 -17.90 7.31
CA TYR A 98 23.39 -17.27 7.53
C TYR A 98 23.21 -16.81 8.99
N ASP A 99 23.60 -17.66 9.97
CA ASP A 99 23.52 -17.35 11.38
C ASP A 99 24.45 -16.17 11.76
N GLU A 100 25.64 -16.09 11.17
CA GLU A 100 26.55 -14.95 11.29
C GLU A 100 25.95 -13.66 10.69
N THR A 101 25.27 -13.77 9.56
CA THR A 101 24.60 -12.64 8.91
C THR A 101 23.44 -12.13 9.79
N VAL A 102 22.64 -13.03 10.37
CA VAL A 102 21.59 -12.69 11.34
C VAL A 102 22.19 -11.94 12.55
N ALA A 103 23.31 -12.40 13.07
CA ALA A 103 23.98 -11.72 14.19
C ALA A 103 24.52 -10.33 13.82
N MET A 104 24.87 -10.13 12.55
CA MET A 104 25.46 -8.88 12.06
C MET A 104 24.41 -7.80 11.73
N ILE A 105 23.33 -8.16 11.02
CA ILE A 105 22.36 -7.18 10.51
C ILE A 105 20.95 -7.34 11.10
N GLY A 106 20.68 -8.37 11.89
CA GLY A 106 19.38 -8.64 12.47
C GLY A 106 18.56 -9.68 11.69
N VAL A 107 17.53 -10.23 12.35
CA VAL A 107 16.72 -11.33 11.81
C VAL A 107 15.87 -10.83 10.64
N GLU A 108 15.20 -9.69 10.79
CA GLU A 108 14.24 -9.18 9.79
C GLU A 108 14.99 -8.70 8.54
N GLU A 109 16.09 -7.97 8.70
CA GLU A 109 16.93 -7.52 7.61
C GLU A 109 17.56 -8.72 6.86
N THR A 110 17.96 -9.77 7.58
CA THR A 110 18.50 -10.98 6.97
C THR A 110 17.42 -11.71 6.15
N LYS A 111 16.21 -11.81 6.64
CA LYS A 111 15.10 -12.40 5.88
C LYS A 111 14.75 -11.60 4.64
N GLN A 112 14.82 -10.28 4.72
CA GLN A 112 14.57 -9.40 3.57
C GLN A 112 15.60 -9.57 2.46
N GLU A 113 16.89 -9.58 2.84
CA GLU A 113 17.99 -9.65 1.88
C GLU A 113 18.29 -11.09 1.43
N TYR A 114 18.03 -12.07 2.28
CA TYR A 114 18.37 -13.47 2.10
C TYR A 114 17.22 -14.41 2.48
N PRO A 115 16.04 -14.27 1.84
CA PRO A 115 14.89 -15.10 2.17
C PRO A 115 15.11 -16.56 1.81
N ALA A 116 14.54 -17.47 2.61
CA ALA A 116 14.56 -18.91 2.37
C ALA A 116 13.36 -19.39 1.53
N SER A 117 12.29 -18.61 1.46
CA SER A 117 11.07 -18.92 0.69
C SER A 117 10.43 -17.66 0.12
N ILE A 118 9.54 -17.84 -0.86
CA ILE A 118 8.72 -16.74 -1.41
C ILE A 118 7.85 -16.11 -0.31
N ASP A 119 7.24 -16.95 0.53
CA ASP A 119 6.41 -16.47 1.63
C ASP A 119 7.21 -15.62 2.61
N GLU A 120 8.44 -16.01 2.91
CA GLU A 120 9.35 -15.21 3.72
C GLU A 120 9.70 -13.90 3.03
N ALA A 121 10.07 -13.92 1.76
CA ALA A 121 10.40 -12.72 1.00
C ALA A 121 9.24 -11.72 0.92
N LEU A 122 8.00 -12.19 0.82
CA LEU A 122 6.80 -11.36 0.78
C LEU A 122 6.30 -10.95 2.16
N SER A 123 6.63 -11.71 3.23
CA SER A 123 6.21 -11.43 4.60
C SER A 123 7.08 -10.41 5.31
N VAL A 124 8.34 -10.24 4.89
CA VAL A 124 9.23 -9.25 5.48
C VAL A 124 8.87 -7.87 4.95
N ALA A 125 7.97 -7.25 5.64
CA ALA A 125 7.59 -5.89 5.41
C ALA A 125 8.58 -4.95 6.08
N GLY A 126 9.70 -4.72 5.46
CA GLY A 126 10.60 -3.64 5.84
C GLY A 126 9.84 -2.33 5.83
N GLY A 127 9.55 -1.79 7.01
CA GLY A 127 8.86 -0.52 7.14
C GLY A 127 7.33 -0.57 7.16
N LEU A 128 6.70 -1.73 7.36
CA LEU A 128 5.26 -1.75 7.67
C LEU A 128 5.02 -0.91 8.91
N PHE A 129 4.17 0.08 8.74
CA PHE A 129 3.80 0.97 9.82
C PHE A 129 3.00 0.24 10.92
N LEU A 130 2.22 -0.76 10.54
CA LEU A 130 1.41 -1.61 11.42
C LEU A 130 1.70 -3.09 11.13
N PRO A 131 2.88 -3.60 11.54
CA PRO A 131 3.24 -5.01 11.34
C PRO A 131 2.35 -5.98 12.14
N GLU A 132 1.59 -5.46 13.10
CA GLU A 132 0.64 -6.20 13.91
C GLU A 132 -0.55 -6.71 13.12
N ILE A 133 -0.86 -6.14 11.94
CA ILE A 133 -1.99 -6.57 11.12
C ILE A 133 -1.74 -7.99 10.60
N ASN A 134 -2.63 -8.89 11.00
CA ASN A 134 -2.65 -10.29 10.59
C ASN A 134 -4.04 -10.64 10.05
N SER A 135 -4.12 -11.04 8.80
CA SER A 135 -5.40 -11.32 8.14
C SER A 135 -6.24 -12.39 8.84
N LYS A 136 -5.62 -13.36 9.51
CA LYS A 136 -6.33 -14.43 10.22
C LYS A 136 -6.97 -13.95 11.54
N GLN A 137 -6.41 -12.91 12.15
CA GLN A 137 -6.88 -12.34 13.42
C GLN A 137 -7.77 -11.11 13.21
N HIS A 138 -7.41 -10.25 12.26
CA HIS A 138 -8.00 -8.92 12.13
C HIS A 138 -9.00 -8.79 10.98
N ILE A 139 -9.13 -9.80 10.10
CA ILE A 139 -10.14 -9.81 9.05
C ILE A 139 -11.20 -10.84 9.38
N SER A 140 -12.45 -10.39 9.49
CA SER A 140 -13.61 -11.23 9.77
C SER A 140 -14.75 -10.89 8.83
N GLU A 141 -15.36 -11.90 8.22
CA GLU A 141 -16.60 -11.74 7.45
C GLU A 141 -17.85 -11.73 8.36
N VAL A 142 -17.67 -12.04 9.64
CA VAL A 142 -18.78 -12.08 10.60
C VAL A 142 -18.98 -10.71 11.23
N PRO A 143 -20.15 -10.06 11.03
CA PRO A 143 -20.43 -8.77 11.65
C PRO A 143 -20.45 -8.86 13.19
N ILE A 144 -20.01 -7.79 13.86
CA ILE A 144 -20.15 -7.65 15.31
C ILE A 144 -21.62 -7.80 15.69
N LYS A 145 -21.89 -8.66 16.66
CA LYS A 145 -23.25 -8.95 17.15
C LYS A 145 -23.58 -8.06 18.35
N GLY A 146 -24.86 -7.71 18.49
CA GLY A 146 -25.39 -6.97 19.64
C GLY A 146 -25.57 -5.48 19.39
N ALA A 147 -25.65 -4.70 20.47
CA ALA A 147 -25.76 -3.25 20.39
C ALA A 147 -24.38 -2.66 20.09
N VAL A 148 -24.31 -1.89 19.02
CA VAL A 148 -23.07 -1.24 18.57
C VAL A 148 -23.30 0.26 18.39
N ASN A 149 -22.26 1.04 18.71
CA ASN A 149 -22.17 2.42 18.27
C ASN A 149 -21.49 2.45 16.89
N ARG A 150 -21.99 3.30 16.00
CA ARG A 150 -21.43 3.45 14.67
C ARG A 150 -20.75 4.78 14.51
N TYR A 151 -19.55 4.75 13.99
CA TYR A 151 -18.74 5.92 13.73
C TYR A 151 -18.32 5.92 12.28
N VAL A 152 -18.14 7.11 11.72
CA VAL A 152 -17.54 7.28 10.39
C VAL A 152 -16.34 8.18 10.54
N SER A 153 -15.16 7.70 10.19
CA SER A 153 -13.97 8.55 10.07
C SER A 153 -13.87 9.08 8.65
N ILE A 154 -13.53 10.35 8.50
CA ILE A 154 -13.52 11.06 7.23
C ILE A 154 -12.15 11.68 7.03
N ASP A 155 -11.60 11.47 5.85
CA ASP A 155 -10.47 12.21 5.30
C ASP A 155 -10.90 12.82 3.97
N TYR A 156 -11.04 14.15 3.94
CA TYR A 156 -11.49 14.86 2.76
C TYR A 156 -10.35 15.65 2.13
N GLY A 157 -9.92 15.21 0.97
CA GLY A 157 -9.12 15.94 0.00
C GLY A 157 -9.88 16.06 -1.32
N PHE A 158 -9.60 17.11 -2.10
CA PHE A 158 -10.20 17.23 -3.45
C PHE A 158 -9.77 16.09 -4.37
N ASP A 159 -8.51 15.69 -4.28
CA ASP A 159 -7.96 14.60 -5.09
C ASP A 159 -8.52 13.24 -4.71
N MET A 160 -8.85 13.07 -3.41
CA MET A 160 -9.38 11.84 -2.87
C MET A 160 -10.25 12.11 -1.67
N PHE A 161 -11.49 11.61 -1.68
CA PHE A 161 -12.37 11.54 -0.54
C PHE A 161 -12.38 10.11 0.00
N ALA A 162 -12.02 9.95 1.27
CA ALA A 162 -12.07 8.67 1.95
C ALA A 162 -12.94 8.73 3.20
N ALA A 163 -13.74 7.69 3.44
CA ALA A 163 -14.46 7.51 4.69
C ALA A 163 -14.54 6.03 5.04
N ILE A 164 -14.35 5.72 6.34
CA ILE A 164 -14.43 4.36 6.85
C ILE A 164 -15.50 4.30 7.94
N PHE A 165 -16.37 3.30 7.84
CA PHE A 165 -17.46 3.04 8.78
C PHE A 165 -17.06 1.98 9.78
N TYR A 166 -17.20 2.28 11.06
CA TYR A 166 -16.86 1.39 12.16
C TYR A 166 -18.09 1.06 13.00
N ALA A 167 -18.25 -0.21 13.36
CA ALA A 167 -19.12 -0.68 14.42
C ALA A 167 -18.27 -0.95 15.66
N VAL A 168 -18.65 -0.39 16.82
CA VAL A 168 -17.93 -0.56 18.08
C VAL A 168 -18.91 -1.09 19.12
N ASP A 169 -18.59 -2.22 19.73
CA ASP A 169 -19.41 -2.82 20.76
C ASP A 169 -19.15 -2.25 22.18
N ALA A 170 -19.84 -2.78 23.19
CA ALA A 170 -19.69 -2.36 24.57
C ALA A 170 -18.33 -2.72 25.20
N ASN A 171 -17.59 -3.64 24.62
CA ASN A 171 -16.25 -4.05 25.05
C ASN A 171 -15.16 -3.30 24.29
N TYR A 172 -15.53 -2.33 23.46
CA TYR A 172 -14.63 -1.55 22.60
C TYR A 172 -14.00 -2.35 21.44
N TYR A 173 -14.53 -3.51 21.09
CA TYR A 173 -14.15 -4.15 19.82
C TYR A 173 -14.70 -3.30 18.68
N ALA A 174 -13.81 -2.99 17.73
CA ALA A 174 -14.14 -2.17 16.57
C ALA A 174 -14.01 -2.98 15.28
N GLN A 175 -15.01 -2.94 14.43
CA GLN A 175 -14.98 -3.55 13.10
C GLN A 175 -15.24 -2.51 12.03
N ALA A 176 -14.30 -2.33 11.10
CA ALA A 176 -14.57 -1.62 9.85
C ALA A 176 -15.46 -2.50 8.97
N TYR A 177 -16.59 -1.95 8.49
CA TYR A 177 -17.57 -2.75 7.74
C TYR A 177 -17.97 -2.14 6.40
N ARG A 178 -17.56 -0.89 6.14
CA ARG A 178 -17.84 -0.19 4.88
C ARG A 178 -16.84 0.92 4.66
N GLU A 179 -16.56 1.24 3.40
CA GLU A 179 -15.67 2.35 3.05
C GLU A 179 -16.20 3.15 1.84
N ILE A 180 -15.72 4.38 1.72
CA ILE A 180 -15.77 5.21 0.51
C ILE A 180 -14.32 5.54 0.15
N HIS A 181 -13.99 5.46 -1.13
CA HIS A 181 -12.70 5.87 -1.66
C HIS A 181 -12.91 6.40 -3.08
N GLU A 182 -13.23 7.71 -3.19
CA GLU A 182 -13.61 8.31 -4.47
C GLU A 182 -12.82 9.58 -4.77
N PRO A 183 -12.23 9.69 -5.96
CA PRO A 183 -11.46 10.85 -6.37
C PRO A 183 -12.34 11.98 -6.89
N ASN A 184 -11.79 13.21 -6.87
CA ASN A 184 -12.32 14.40 -7.54
C ASN A 184 -13.73 14.83 -7.10
N LEU A 185 -14.12 14.55 -5.87
CA LEU A 185 -15.37 15.06 -5.30
C LEU A 185 -15.14 16.42 -4.65
N ASN A 186 -16.00 17.40 -5.00
CA ASN A 186 -16.08 18.61 -4.19
C ASN A 186 -16.81 18.34 -2.86
N ALA A 187 -16.71 19.27 -1.89
CA ALA A 187 -17.23 19.05 -0.54
C ALA A 187 -18.75 18.75 -0.49
N MET A 188 -19.54 19.32 -1.39
CA MET A 188 -20.98 19.05 -1.48
C MET A 188 -21.22 17.63 -2.00
N GLN A 189 -20.53 17.24 -3.07
CA GLN A 189 -20.64 15.90 -3.63
C GLN A 189 -20.19 14.83 -2.63
N ALA A 190 -19.09 15.06 -1.92
CA ALA A 190 -18.60 14.16 -0.89
C ALA A 190 -19.63 13.98 0.25
N ALA A 191 -20.23 15.08 0.71
CA ALA A 191 -21.28 15.05 1.75
C ALA A 191 -22.54 14.31 1.26
N ASP A 192 -22.97 14.55 0.02
CA ASP A 192 -24.13 13.87 -0.58
C ASP A 192 -23.85 12.37 -0.75
N THR A 193 -22.69 11.99 -1.29
CA THR A 193 -22.26 10.60 -1.42
C THR A 193 -22.28 9.89 -0.07
N LEU A 194 -21.72 10.53 0.95
CA LEU A 194 -21.71 9.97 2.31
C LEU A 194 -23.12 9.82 2.87
N ARG A 195 -23.97 10.84 2.75
CA ARG A 195 -25.36 10.82 3.23
C ARG A 195 -26.15 9.68 2.54
N ASP A 196 -26.02 9.56 1.22
CA ASP A 196 -26.74 8.55 0.47
C ASP A 196 -26.30 7.13 0.84
N LEU A 197 -25.00 6.94 1.13
CA LEU A 197 -24.48 5.66 1.61
C LEU A 197 -24.88 5.34 3.05
N VAL A 198 -25.01 6.34 3.92
CA VAL A 198 -25.50 6.19 5.29
C VAL A 198 -26.98 5.78 5.30
N GLY A 199 -27.81 6.37 4.44
CA GLY A 199 -29.25 6.09 4.38
C GLY A 199 -29.93 6.27 5.76
N ASP A 200 -30.63 5.23 6.20
CA ASP A 200 -31.35 5.21 7.48
C ASP A 200 -30.49 4.75 8.68
N GLU A 201 -29.20 4.51 8.46
CA GLU A 201 -28.31 4.00 9.48
C GLU A 201 -28.03 5.07 10.57
N LYS A 202 -28.16 4.70 11.84
CA LYS A 202 -27.85 5.62 12.93
C LYS A 202 -26.35 5.70 13.16
N ILE A 203 -25.77 6.84 12.82
CA ILE A 203 -24.36 7.14 13.08
C ILE A 203 -24.24 7.93 14.38
N THR A 204 -23.39 7.49 15.28
CA THR A 204 -23.13 8.13 16.58
C THR A 204 -22.34 9.42 16.41
N ALA A 205 -21.31 9.40 15.55
CA ALA A 205 -20.52 10.58 15.19
C ALA A 205 -19.78 10.40 13.86
N TYR A 206 -19.62 11.52 13.17
CA TYR A 206 -18.78 11.66 11.98
C TYR A 206 -17.47 12.35 12.39
N LEU A 207 -16.39 11.63 12.42
CA LEU A 207 -15.09 12.05 12.94
C LEU A 207 -14.24 12.63 11.81
N ALA A 208 -13.73 13.83 11.98
CA ALA A 208 -12.98 14.50 10.94
C ALA A 208 -11.79 15.32 11.49
N PRO A 209 -10.71 15.47 10.71
CA PRO A 209 -9.54 16.21 11.12
C PRO A 209 -9.81 17.72 11.25
N PRO A 210 -9.03 18.45 12.06
CA PRO A 210 -9.28 19.86 12.40
C PRO A 210 -9.22 20.83 11.21
N ASP A 211 -8.49 20.51 10.16
CA ASP A 211 -8.31 21.35 8.98
C ASP A 211 -9.61 21.57 8.20
N LEU A 212 -10.59 20.67 8.29
CA LEU A 212 -11.91 20.84 7.65
C LEU A 212 -12.71 22.02 8.21
N TRP A 213 -12.31 22.60 9.35
CA TRP A 213 -12.91 23.84 9.91
C TRP A 213 -12.22 25.11 9.41
N ASN A 214 -11.13 25.00 8.62
CA ASN A 214 -10.49 26.15 8.02
C ASN A 214 -11.40 26.75 6.94
N ARG A 215 -11.55 28.08 6.96
CA ARG A 215 -12.37 28.79 5.97
C ARG A 215 -11.64 28.85 4.63
N GLN A 216 -12.34 28.52 3.57
CA GLN A 216 -11.86 28.68 2.21
C GLN A 216 -11.92 30.16 1.80
N ALA A 217 -10.86 30.68 1.23
CA ALA A 217 -10.78 32.07 0.82
C ALA A 217 -11.82 32.45 -0.27
N THR A 218 -12.21 31.49 -1.10
CA THR A 218 -13.13 31.69 -2.22
C THR A 218 -14.59 31.72 -1.83
N THR A 219 -15.00 30.91 -0.85
CA THR A 219 -16.42 30.74 -0.45
C THR A 219 -16.73 31.34 0.93
N GLY A 220 -15.71 31.62 1.73
CA GLY A 220 -15.86 32.02 3.13
C GLY A 220 -16.40 30.91 4.07
N LYS A 221 -16.80 29.75 3.52
CA LYS A 221 -17.27 28.58 4.27
C LYS A 221 -16.12 27.61 4.52
N SER A 222 -16.20 26.86 5.60
CA SER A 222 -15.33 25.71 5.83
C SER A 222 -15.97 24.45 5.24
N THR A 223 -15.16 23.44 4.98
CA THR A 223 -15.67 22.13 4.54
C THR A 223 -16.62 21.54 5.57
N ALA A 224 -16.35 21.68 6.86
CA ALA A 224 -17.25 21.23 7.94
C ALA A 224 -18.64 21.86 7.86
N ILE A 225 -18.75 23.16 7.56
CA ILE A 225 -20.05 23.84 7.37
C ILE A 225 -20.80 23.26 6.17
N ILE A 226 -20.10 22.96 5.08
CA ILE A 226 -20.73 22.37 3.88
C ILE A 226 -21.30 20.98 4.21
N PHE A 227 -20.56 20.13 4.90
CA PHE A 227 -21.03 18.82 5.33
C PHE A 227 -22.25 18.94 6.26
N GLU A 228 -22.25 19.87 7.21
CA GLU A 228 -23.38 20.12 8.11
C GLU A 228 -24.63 20.58 7.34
N GLU A 229 -24.51 21.51 6.39
CA GLU A 229 -25.60 21.95 5.52
C GLU A 229 -26.20 20.81 4.69
N HIS A 230 -25.42 19.77 4.41
CA HIS A 230 -25.84 18.54 3.70
C HIS A 230 -26.30 17.41 4.65
N GLY A 231 -26.45 17.69 5.95
CA GLY A 231 -26.99 16.75 6.94
C GLY A 231 -25.96 15.83 7.58
N ILE A 232 -24.67 16.12 7.41
CA ILE A 232 -23.55 15.37 7.99
C ILE A 232 -22.79 16.26 8.99
N PRO A 233 -23.23 16.32 10.26
CA PRO A 233 -22.57 17.15 11.29
C PRO A 233 -21.24 16.50 11.70
N LEU A 234 -20.12 17.14 11.36
CA LEU A 234 -18.79 16.64 11.67
C LEU A 234 -18.37 16.90 13.11
N THR A 235 -17.71 15.94 13.71
CA THR A 235 -17.07 16.04 15.03
C THR A 235 -15.57 16.19 14.84
N LYS A 236 -15.00 17.29 15.32
CA LYS A 236 -13.56 17.53 15.26
C LYS A 236 -12.82 16.59 16.20
N VAL A 237 -11.80 15.89 15.66
CA VAL A 237 -10.91 15.01 16.43
C VAL A 237 -9.46 15.44 16.30
N ASP A 238 -8.61 14.96 17.20
CA ASP A 238 -7.17 15.11 17.08
C ASP A 238 -6.67 14.29 15.88
N ASN A 239 -5.82 14.91 15.05
CA ASN A 239 -5.20 14.27 13.89
C ASN A 239 -3.70 14.01 14.08
N SER A 240 -3.23 13.90 15.32
CA SER A 240 -1.85 13.47 15.59
C SER A 240 -1.63 12.07 15.05
N MET A 241 -0.96 11.98 13.91
CA MET A 241 -0.67 10.71 13.23
C MET A 241 0.05 9.74 14.19
N PHE A 242 1.08 10.22 14.89
CA PHE A 242 1.84 9.38 15.81
C PHE A 242 0.97 8.78 16.92
N ASN A 243 0.15 9.61 17.58
CA ASN A 243 -0.75 9.15 18.65
C ASN A 243 -1.81 8.18 18.13
N GLY A 244 -2.42 8.49 16.98
CA GLY A 244 -3.40 7.62 16.33
C GLY A 244 -2.83 6.25 16.01
N CYS A 245 -1.63 6.21 15.48
CA CYS A 245 -0.94 4.99 15.13
C CYS A 245 -0.53 4.16 16.34
N MET A 246 -0.06 4.79 17.41
CA MET A 246 0.24 4.07 18.65
C MET A 246 -1.03 3.45 19.26
N ARG A 247 -2.17 4.16 19.20
CA ARG A 247 -3.47 3.62 19.61
C ARG A 247 -3.90 2.45 18.74
N MET A 248 -3.71 2.55 17.43
CA MET A 248 -4.05 1.48 16.50
C MET A 248 -3.20 0.22 16.78
N LYS A 249 -1.91 0.39 17.08
CA LYS A 249 -1.04 -0.72 17.51
C LYS A 249 -1.55 -1.40 18.79
N GLU A 250 -1.99 -0.62 19.78
CA GLU A 250 -2.58 -1.15 21.00
C GLU A 250 -3.84 -1.98 20.73
N TRP A 251 -4.68 -1.54 19.79
CA TRP A 251 -5.92 -2.24 19.42
C TRP A 251 -5.68 -3.48 18.55
N LEU A 252 -4.63 -3.45 17.74
CA LEU A 252 -4.25 -4.58 16.91
C LEU A 252 -3.48 -5.66 17.70
N TYR A 253 -3.06 -5.35 18.93
CA TYR A 253 -2.38 -6.32 19.75
C TYR A 253 -3.39 -7.34 20.30
N ALA A 254 -3.35 -8.56 19.76
CA ALA A 254 -4.08 -9.70 20.30
C ALA A 254 -3.09 -10.79 20.69
N PRO A 255 -3.20 -11.39 21.89
CA PRO A 255 -2.43 -12.56 22.26
C PRO A 255 -2.67 -13.72 21.27
N GLU A 256 -1.67 -14.59 21.08
CA GLU A 256 -1.82 -15.75 20.21
C GLU A 256 -3.02 -16.60 20.64
N GLY A 257 -3.97 -16.79 19.70
CA GLY A 257 -5.19 -17.57 19.89
C GLY A 257 -6.43 -16.79 20.29
N GLU A 258 -6.35 -15.47 20.47
CA GLU A 258 -7.50 -14.58 20.67
C GLU A 258 -7.76 -13.75 19.41
N GLN A 259 -9.03 -13.38 19.16
CA GLN A 259 -9.36 -12.37 18.14
C GLN A 259 -9.08 -10.99 18.72
N ALA A 260 -8.45 -10.14 17.90
CA ALA A 260 -8.20 -8.74 18.25
C ALA A 260 -9.49 -7.94 18.32
#